data_c73c5e4743ae9cf2256c285499de3a1b
#
_entry.id   c73c5e4743ae9cf2256c285499de3a1b
#
_cell.length_a   1.000
_cell.length_b   1.000
_cell.length_c   1.000
_cell.angle_alpha   90.00
_cell.angle_beta   90.00
_cell.angle_gamma   90.00
#
_symmetry.space_group_name_H-M   'P 1'
#
loop_
_entity.id
_entity.type
_entity.pdbx_description
1 polymer ?
#
loop_
_entity_poly.entity_id
_entity_poly.type
_entity_poly.pdbx_seq_one_letter_code
_entity_poly.pdbx_strand_id
1 'polypeptide(L)'
;QIMYKDPHQLIEGMMITAFAIGAKQAFIYIRAEFHEGARILEQAISEAKKAGFCGNKILDSEYSCDLVVHRGAGAYICGEETGLIESLEGKRPNPRIKPPYFPAVLGLYQCPTIVNNVETLCNVRHIIEMGGEEFSKIGKPNNTGTRIWCVSGQVMKPGYYEFECGSLTLGQLIFDVCGGLRPGRSLKAVIPGGSSAKVLRADERFSGTLKDGTEFDWGLEDIPLDLDGPIAAGSMSGSGGIIVMDDTVDIVE
;
A
#
# COMPACT_ATOMS: atom_id res chain seq x y z
N GLN A 1 -1.34 -8.53 -5.26
CA GLN A 1 -0.85 -9.90 -4.99
C GLN A 1 -1.69 -10.56 -3.89
N ILE A 2 -1.85 -9.95 -2.70
CA ILE A 2 -2.59 -10.55 -1.57
C ILE A 2 -4.02 -10.92 -1.99
N MET A 3 -4.79 -9.99 -2.55
CA MET A 3 -6.16 -10.26 -3.01
C MET A 3 -6.30 -11.45 -3.98
N TYR A 4 -5.25 -11.73 -4.77
CA TYR A 4 -5.24 -12.85 -5.71
C TYR A 4 -4.77 -14.17 -5.08
N LYS A 5 -3.87 -14.09 -4.11
CA LYS A 5 -3.18 -15.26 -3.53
C LYS A 5 -3.82 -15.72 -2.23
N ASP A 6 -4.21 -14.79 -1.38
CA ASP A 6 -4.83 -15.03 -0.08
C ASP A 6 -5.87 -13.94 0.26
N PRO A 7 -7.05 -13.96 -0.41
CA PRO A 7 -8.12 -13.00 -0.15
C PRO A 7 -8.70 -13.12 1.26
N HIS A 8 -8.62 -14.31 1.87
CA HIS A 8 -9.12 -14.55 3.22
C HIS A 8 -8.31 -13.82 4.29
N GLN A 9 -7.01 -13.62 4.09
CA GLN A 9 -6.18 -12.80 4.98
C GLN A 9 -6.71 -11.35 5.08
N LEU A 10 -7.14 -10.77 3.96
CA LEU A 10 -7.77 -9.44 3.96
C LEU A 10 -9.11 -9.48 4.71
N ILE A 11 -9.95 -10.46 4.45
CA ILE A 11 -11.27 -10.59 5.09
C ILE A 11 -11.11 -10.73 6.60
N GLU A 12 -10.19 -11.56 7.06
CA GLU A 12 -9.89 -11.76 8.47
C GLU A 12 -9.44 -10.45 9.14
N GLY A 13 -8.46 -9.76 8.57
CA GLY A 13 -7.99 -8.47 9.08
C GLY A 13 -9.09 -7.42 9.13
N MET A 14 -9.97 -7.38 8.13
CA MET A 14 -11.15 -6.51 8.12
C MET A 14 -12.14 -6.86 9.23
N MET A 15 -12.45 -8.14 9.43
CA MET A 15 -13.38 -8.57 10.47
C MET A 15 -12.86 -8.29 11.88
N ILE A 16 -11.58 -8.53 12.14
CA ILE A 16 -10.92 -8.18 13.40
C ILE A 16 -11.01 -6.67 13.65
N THR A 17 -10.68 -5.86 12.64
CA THR A 17 -10.73 -4.40 12.73
C THR A 17 -12.16 -3.92 12.93
N ALA A 18 -13.11 -4.44 12.16
CA ALA A 18 -14.53 -4.09 12.27
C ALA A 18 -15.10 -4.43 13.68
N PHE A 19 -14.72 -5.57 14.22
CA PHE A 19 -15.09 -5.96 15.58
C PHE A 19 -14.54 -4.97 16.62
N ALA A 20 -13.26 -4.62 16.51
CA ALA A 20 -12.58 -3.72 17.46
C ALA A 20 -13.22 -2.33 17.52
N ILE A 21 -13.75 -1.82 16.39
CA ILE A 21 -14.41 -0.50 16.32
C ILE A 21 -15.95 -0.58 16.40
N GLY A 22 -16.52 -1.78 16.51
CA GLY A 22 -17.97 -1.99 16.57
C GLY A 22 -18.71 -1.72 15.25
N ALA A 23 -18.02 -1.78 14.11
CA ALA A 23 -18.65 -1.55 12.82
C ALA A 23 -19.64 -2.66 12.46
N LYS A 24 -20.76 -2.30 11.84
CA LYS A 24 -21.80 -3.24 11.37
C LYS A 24 -21.70 -3.54 9.89
N GLN A 25 -20.92 -2.74 9.17
CA GLN A 25 -20.71 -2.86 7.73
C GLN A 25 -19.30 -2.45 7.35
N ALA A 26 -18.69 -3.19 6.43
CA ALA A 26 -17.40 -2.88 5.89
C ALA A 26 -17.42 -2.99 4.35
N PHE A 27 -16.60 -2.18 3.69
CA PHE A 27 -16.52 -2.13 2.23
C PHE A 27 -15.10 -2.36 1.77
N ILE A 28 -14.93 -3.19 0.74
CA ILE A 28 -13.69 -3.27 -0.04
C ILE A 28 -13.93 -2.44 -1.31
N TYR A 29 -13.31 -1.25 -1.37
CA TYR A 29 -13.34 -0.44 -2.58
C TYR A 29 -12.22 -0.90 -3.52
N ILE A 30 -12.57 -1.43 -4.68
CA ILE A 30 -11.62 -1.91 -5.67
C ILE A 30 -11.79 -1.14 -6.98
N ARG A 31 -10.68 -0.78 -7.62
CA ARG A 31 -10.73 -0.07 -8.91
C ARG A 31 -11.32 -0.96 -10.01
N ALA A 32 -11.94 -0.33 -11.00
CA ALA A 32 -12.67 -1.01 -12.06
C ALA A 32 -11.84 -2.05 -12.83
N GLU A 33 -10.57 -1.75 -13.07
CA GLU A 33 -9.66 -2.56 -13.87
C GLU A 33 -9.31 -3.92 -13.24
N PHE A 34 -9.56 -4.08 -11.95
CA PHE A 34 -9.30 -5.33 -11.22
C PHE A 34 -10.52 -6.27 -11.20
N HIS A 35 -11.06 -6.57 -12.37
CA HIS A 35 -12.26 -7.43 -12.51
C HIS A 35 -12.11 -8.80 -11.83
N GLU A 36 -10.97 -9.46 -12.09
CA GLU A 36 -10.70 -10.78 -11.51
C GLU A 36 -10.49 -10.70 -10.00
N GLY A 37 -9.76 -9.67 -9.52
CA GLY A 37 -9.59 -9.43 -8.08
C GLY A 37 -10.93 -9.22 -7.36
N ALA A 38 -11.86 -8.47 -7.97
CA ALA A 38 -13.19 -8.28 -7.42
C ALA A 38 -13.97 -9.60 -7.34
N ARG A 39 -13.92 -10.42 -8.41
CA ARG A 39 -14.57 -11.74 -8.45
C ARG A 39 -14.02 -12.68 -7.37
N ILE A 40 -12.70 -12.71 -7.19
CA ILE A 40 -12.05 -13.52 -6.16
C ILE A 40 -12.50 -13.08 -4.76
N LEU A 41 -12.55 -11.77 -4.50
CA LEU A 41 -13.00 -11.22 -3.22
C LEU A 41 -14.48 -11.53 -2.95
N GLU A 42 -15.36 -11.39 -3.94
CA GLU A 42 -16.79 -11.73 -3.83
C GLU A 42 -16.97 -13.23 -3.49
N GLN A 43 -16.20 -14.12 -4.13
CA GLN A 43 -16.19 -15.54 -3.83
C GLN A 43 -15.70 -15.81 -2.41
N ALA A 44 -14.56 -15.23 -2.00
CA ALA A 44 -14.00 -15.41 -0.66
C ALA A 44 -14.94 -14.90 0.44
N ILE A 45 -15.63 -13.78 0.21
CA ILE A 45 -16.67 -13.28 1.13
C ILE A 45 -17.83 -14.29 1.23
N SER A 46 -18.27 -14.86 0.12
CA SER A 46 -19.33 -15.87 0.12
C SER A 46 -18.92 -17.11 0.92
N GLU A 47 -17.67 -17.55 0.79
CA GLU A 47 -17.09 -18.65 1.55
C GLU A 47 -17.03 -18.32 3.05
N ALA A 48 -16.52 -17.16 3.41
CA ALA A 48 -16.46 -16.67 4.79
C ALA A 48 -17.86 -16.54 5.43
N LYS A 49 -18.86 -16.07 4.68
CA LYS A 49 -20.26 -16.02 5.15
C LYS A 49 -20.81 -17.42 5.43
N LYS A 50 -20.58 -18.37 4.55
CA LYS A 50 -21.03 -19.77 4.75
C LYS A 50 -20.36 -20.44 5.95
N ALA A 51 -19.11 -20.07 6.22
CA ALA A 51 -18.34 -20.58 7.37
C ALA A 51 -18.64 -19.83 8.69
N GLY A 52 -19.50 -18.78 8.67
CA GLY A 52 -19.86 -18.02 9.86
C GLY A 52 -18.83 -16.99 10.32
N PHE A 53 -17.87 -16.62 9.47
CA PHE A 53 -16.82 -15.64 9.79
C PHE A 53 -17.20 -14.20 9.44
N CYS A 54 -18.24 -13.97 8.66
CA CYS A 54 -18.82 -12.65 8.42
C CYS A 54 -20.34 -12.75 8.17
N GLY A 55 -21.05 -11.63 8.23
CA GLY A 55 -22.51 -11.58 8.13
C GLY A 55 -23.18 -11.55 9.49
N ASN A 56 -24.19 -12.39 9.68
CA ASN A 56 -25.00 -12.43 10.92
C ASN A 56 -24.37 -13.38 11.96
N LYS A 57 -24.38 -12.94 13.24
CA LYS A 57 -23.98 -13.77 14.41
C LYS A 57 -22.64 -14.48 14.19
N ILE A 58 -21.61 -13.70 13.92
CA ILE A 58 -20.27 -14.19 13.61
C ILE A 58 -19.77 -15.07 14.76
N LEU A 59 -19.33 -16.30 14.45
CA LEU A 59 -18.86 -17.30 15.41
C LEU A 59 -19.90 -17.53 16.55
N ASP A 60 -21.20 -17.57 16.20
CA ASP A 60 -22.31 -17.73 17.14
C ASP A 60 -22.41 -16.64 18.22
N SER A 61 -21.75 -15.51 18.03
CA SER A 61 -21.79 -14.35 18.94
C SER A 61 -22.96 -13.41 18.60
N GLU A 62 -23.18 -12.38 19.44
CA GLU A 62 -24.14 -11.30 19.16
C GLU A 62 -23.62 -10.30 18.10
N TYR A 63 -22.37 -10.40 17.68
CA TYR A 63 -21.79 -9.51 16.69
C TYR A 63 -22.17 -9.91 15.27
N SER A 64 -22.53 -8.90 14.48
CA SER A 64 -22.85 -9.05 13.05
C SER A 64 -22.17 -7.93 12.27
N CYS A 65 -21.53 -8.27 11.17
CA CYS A 65 -20.92 -7.32 10.27
C CYS A 65 -20.99 -7.82 8.83
N ASP A 66 -21.56 -7.03 7.95
CA ASP A 66 -21.64 -7.34 6.53
C ASP A 66 -20.42 -6.80 5.78
N LEU A 67 -19.97 -7.54 4.78
CA LEU A 67 -18.82 -7.19 3.96
C LEU A 67 -19.24 -7.11 2.50
N VAL A 68 -18.94 -5.99 1.84
CA VAL A 68 -19.35 -5.70 0.46
C VAL A 68 -18.15 -5.30 -0.38
N VAL A 69 -18.04 -5.85 -1.59
CA VAL A 69 -17.10 -5.36 -2.61
C VAL A 69 -17.79 -4.26 -3.40
N HIS A 70 -17.21 -3.07 -3.38
CA HIS A 70 -17.66 -1.95 -4.22
C HIS A 70 -16.65 -1.74 -5.37
N ARG A 71 -17.13 -1.84 -6.58
CA ARG A 71 -16.31 -1.64 -7.78
C ARG A 71 -16.36 -0.19 -8.20
N GLY A 72 -15.21 0.48 -8.17
CA GLY A 72 -15.06 1.84 -8.70
C GLY A 72 -15.14 1.88 -10.23
N ALA A 73 -14.95 3.08 -10.78
CA ALA A 73 -14.97 3.34 -12.22
C ALA A 73 -13.60 3.77 -12.78
N GLY A 74 -12.50 3.48 -12.09
CA GLY A 74 -11.14 3.75 -12.54
C GLY A 74 -10.60 5.14 -12.20
N ALA A 75 -11.31 5.96 -11.43
CA ALA A 75 -10.82 7.26 -11.01
C ALA A 75 -9.70 7.12 -9.95
N TYR A 76 -8.48 7.56 -10.28
CA TYR A 76 -7.32 7.48 -9.39
C TYR A 76 -7.53 8.19 -8.06
N ILE A 77 -8.26 9.33 -8.06
CA ILE A 77 -8.52 10.12 -6.85
C ILE A 77 -9.32 9.36 -5.78
N CYS A 78 -10.01 8.27 -6.13
CA CYS A 78 -10.67 7.40 -5.16
C CYS A 78 -9.69 6.66 -4.23
N GLY A 79 -8.37 6.77 -4.44
CA GLY A 79 -7.35 6.36 -3.48
C GLY A 79 -7.20 7.30 -2.29
N GLU A 80 -7.68 8.55 -2.39
CA GLU A 80 -7.78 9.48 -1.25
C GLU A 80 -9.04 9.13 -0.43
N GLU A 81 -8.91 9.07 0.90
CA GLU A 81 -9.96 8.52 1.79
C GLU A 81 -11.33 9.20 1.65
N THR A 82 -11.37 10.52 1.51
CA THR A 82 -12.63 11.26 1.39
C THR A 82 -13.19 11.22 -0.03
N GLY A 83 -12.34 11.18 -1.03
CA GLY A 83 -12.74 10.92 -2.42
C GLY A 83 -13.36 9.53 -2.60
N LEU A 84 -12.80 8.51 -1.93
CA LEU A 84 -13.38 7.17 -1.85
C LEU A 84 -14.77 7.20 -1.23
N ILE A 85 -14.94 7.91 -0.11
CA ILE A 85 -16.24 8.04 0.58
C ILE A 85 -17.27 8.74 -0.32
N GLU A 86 -16.90 9.84 -0.99
CA GLU A 86 -17.80 10.52 -1.94
C GLU A 86 -18.24 9.58 -3.08
N SER A 87 -17.31 8.75 -3.59
CA SER A 87 -17.62 7.75 -4.60
C SER A 87 -18.58 6.66 -4.09
N LEU A 88 -18.39 6.15 -2.86
CA LEU A 88 -19.31 5.20 -2.23
C LEU A 88 -20.72 5.79 -2.06
N GLU A 89 -20.82 7.09 -1.81
CA GLU A 89 -22.09 7.83 -1.72
C GLU A 89 -22.72 8.12 -3.10
N GLY A 90 -22.12 7.66 -4.20
CA GLY A 90 -22.62 7.86 -5.57
C GLY A 90 -22.35 9.25 -6.15
N LYS A 91 -21.44 10.00 -5.55
CA LYS A 91 -21.06 11.35 -5.98
C LYS A 91 -19.75 11.32 -6.79
N ARG A 92 -19.39 12.45 -7.39
CA ARG A 92 -18.04 12.62 -7.95
C ARG A 92 -17.01 12.57 -6.82
N PRO A 93 -15.88 11.89 -6.98
CA PRO A 93 -14.92 11.65 -5.92
C PRO A 93 -14.03 12.87 -5.61
N ASN A 94 -14.64 14.01 -5.36
CA ASN A 94 -13.94 15.21 -4.94
C ASN A 94 -13.56 15.07 -3.46
N PRO A 95 -12.27 15.18 -3.09
CA PRO A 95 -11.88 15.14 -1.69
C PRO A 95 -12.58 16.21 -0.85
N ARG A 96 -12.92 15.86 0.38
CA ARG A 96 -13.52 16.78 1.36
C ARG A 96 -12.45 17.62 2.04
N ILE A 97 -12.77 18.84 2.40
CA ILE A 97 -11.86 19.74 3.12
C ILE A 97 -11.76 19.29 4.59
N LYS A 98 -10.54 19.17 5.09
CA LYS A 98 -10.23 18.89 6.49
C LYS A 98 -9.57 20.10 7.15
N PRO A 99 -10.10 20.63 8.28
CA PRO A 99 -11.39 20.31 8.94
C PRO A 99 -12.59 20.83 8.15
N PRO A 100 -13.85 20.40 8.43
CA PRO A 100 -14.23 19.51 9.55
C PRO A 100 -14.37 18.02 9.15
N TYR A 101 -14.24 17.68 7.86
CA TYR A 101 -14.62 16.36 7.33
C TYR A 101 -13.52 15.30 7.54
N PHE A 102 -13.17 15.05 8.82
CA PHE A 102 -12.35 13.88 9.16
C PHE A 102 -13.23 12.63 9.16
N PRO A 103 -12.89 11.56 8.40
CA PRO A 103 -13.73 10.36 8.27
C PRO A 103 -14.10 9.71 9.60
N ALA A 104 -13.20 9.74 10.58
CA ALA A 104 -13.45 9.22 11.92
C ALA A 104 -14.62 9.92 12.65
N VAL A 105 -15.02 11.10 12.21
CA VAL A 105 -16.12 11.88 12.76
C VAL A 105 -17.28 12.00 11.77
N LEU A 106 -16.98 12.37 10.53
CA LEU A 106 -17.94 12.65 9.45
C LEU A 106 -17.52 11.89 8.17
N GLY A 107 -17.64 10.57 8.20
CA GLY A 107 -17.29 9.68 7.10
C GLY A 107 -18.45 9.36 6.17
N LEU A 108 -18.61 8.07 5.85
CA LEU A 108 -19.62 7.56 4.93
C LEU A 108 -21.04 7.83 5.47
N TYR A 109 -21.84 8.51 4.67
CA TYR A 109 -23.19 8.99 5.07
C TYR A 109 -23.20 9.73 6.41
N GLN A 110 -22.15 10.50 6.67
CA GLN A 110 -21.93 11.26 7.90
C GLN A 110 -21.74 10.38 9.16
N CYS A 111 -21.56 9.08 9.01
CA CYS A 111 -21.23 8.16 10.09
C CYS A 111 -19.71 8.10 10.31
N PRO A 112 -19.25 7.90 11.56
CA PRO A 112 -17.85 7.61 11.83
C PRO A 112 -17.34 6.45 10.97
N THR A 113 -16.25 6.66 10.24
CA THR A 113 -15.71 5.69 9.27
C THR A 113 -14.20 5.64 9.37
N ILE A 114 -13.63 4.42 9.34
CA ILE A 114 -12.19 4.21 9.22
C ILE A 114 -11.90 3.73 7.81
N VAL A 115 -10.92 4.36 7.16
CA VAL A 115 -10.41 3.97 5.85
C VAL A 115 -8.97 3.49 6.01
N ASN A 116 -8.68 2.28 5.54
CA ASN A 116 -7.35 1.68 5.61
C ASN A 116 -6.94 1.08 4.26
N ASN A 117 -5.66 1.07 3.99
CA ASN A 117 -5.09 0.34 2.87
C ASN A 117 -5.24 -1.17 3.08
N VAL A 118 -5.37 -1.92 1.98
CA VAL A 118 -5.47 -3.39 1.97
C VAL A 118 -4.28 -4.04 2.67
N GLU A 119 -3.06 -3.61 2.37
CA GLU A 119 -1.84 -4.15 2.97
C GLU A 119 -1.82 -3.96 4.50
N THR A 120 -2.27 -2.80 4.99
CA THR A 120 -2.41 -2.53 6.43
C THR A 120 -3.34 -3.54 7.09
N LEU A 121 -4.52 -3.79 6.51
CA LEU A 121 -5.49 -4.73 7.08
C LEU A 121 -5.02 -6.17 7.00
N CYS A 122 -4.28 -6.55 5.97
CA CYS A 122 -3.68 -7.88 5.88
C CYS A 122 -2.65 -8.17 6.97
N ASN A 123 -1.99 -7.13 7.50
CA ASN A 123 -1.03 -7.30 8.60
C ASN A 123 -1.69 -7.48 9.98
N VAL A 124 -2.97 -7.11 10.14
CA VAL A 124 -3.67 -7.16 11.44
C VAL A 124 -3.62 -8.56 12.06
N ARG A 125 -3.89 -9.61 11.26
CA ARG A 125 -3.80 -10.99 11.72
C ARG A 125 -2.42 -11.30 12.30
N HIS A 126 -1.36 -11.02 11.55
CA HIS A 126 0.01 -11.30 11.97
C HIS A 126 0.40 -10.54 13.23
N ILE A 127 -0.05 -9.28 13.37
CA ILE A 127 0.16 -8.48 14.58
C ILE A 127 -0.53 -9.12 15.79
N ILE A 128 -1.74 -9.65 15.61
CA ILE A 128 -2.48 -10.32 16.71
C ILE A 128 -1.81 -11.65 17.08
N GLU A 129 -1.37 -12.44 16.10
CA GLU A 129 -0.77 -13.76 16.34
C GLU A 129 0.60 -13.66 17.04
N MET A 130 1.47 -12.76 16.60
CA MET A 130 2.82 -12.64 17.17
C MET A 130 2.95 -11.60 18.29
N GLY A 131 1.98 -10.70 18.42
CA GLY A 131 2.02 -9.56 19.32
C GLY A 131 2.70 -8.33 18.70
N GLY A 132 2.25 -7.14 19.10
CA GLY A 132 2.74 -5.89 18.55
C GLY A 132 4.23 -5.63 18.79
N GLU A 133 4.77 -6.09 19.92
CA GLU A 133 6.21 -5.96 20.24
C GLU A 133 7.07 -6.77 19.27
N GLU A 134 6.71 -8.03 19.00
CA GLU A 134 7.46 -8.86 18.05
C GLU A 134 7.30 -8.37 16.61
N PHE A 135 6.09 -7.96 16.21
CA PHE A 135 5.86 -7.39 14.89
C PHE A 135 6.68 -6.10 14.66
N SER A 136 6.86 -5.28 15.72
CA SER A 136 7.63 -4.04 15.63
C SER A 136 9.13 -4.24 15.37
N LYS A 137 9.64 -5.46 15.55
CA LYS A 137 11.04 -5.84 15.25
C LYS A 137 11.27 -6.16 13.76
N ILE A 138 10.19 -6.37 12.99
CA ILE A 138 10.27 -6.58 11.55
C ILE A 138 10.42 -5.20 10.88
N GLY A 139 11.45 -5.03 10.07
CA GLY A 139 11.80 -3.74 9.48
C GLY A 139 12.62 -2.86 10.42
N LYS A 140 12.46 -1.54 10.32
CA LYS A 140 13.18 -0.59 11.16
C LYS A 140 12.22 0.29 11.99
N PRO A 141 12.71 0.94 13.05
CA PRO A 141 11.89 1.86 13.84
C PRO A 141 11.13 2.87 12.97
N ASN A 142 9.84 3.07 13.24
CA ASN A 142 8.89 3.91 12.48
C ASN A 142 8.55 3.43 11.05
N ASN A 143 9.15 2.34 10.58
CA ASN A 143 8.87 1.70 9.30
C ASN A 143 8.82 0.18 9.50
N THR A 144 7.90 -0.29 10.33
CA THR A 144 7.77 -1.70 10.70
C THR A 144 6.97 -2.50 9.66
N GLY A 145 7.23 -3.80 9.65
CA GLY A 145 6.58 -4.74 8.74
C GLY A 145 7.33 -4.93 7.43
N THR A 146 6.72 -5.72 6.55
CA THR A 146 7.19 -5.96 5.18
C THR A 146 6.44 -5.09 4.18
N ARG A 147 7.01 -4.94 2.99
CA ARG A 147 6.35 -4.29 1.87
C ARG A 147 6.68 -4.98 0.56
N ILE A 148 5.68 -5.00 -0.35
CA ILE A 148 5.88 -5.48 -1.72
C ILE A 148 6.34 -4.31 -2.59
N TRP A 149 7.47 -4.52 -3.26
CA TRP A 149 8.03 -3.60 -4.24
C TRP A 149 7.83 -4.17 -5.65
N CYS A 150 7.25 -3.37 -6.54
CA CYS A 150 6.98 -3.75 -7.93
C CYS A 150 8.03 -3.09 -8.82
N VAL A 151 9.04 -3.85 -9.25
CA VAL A 151 10.15 -3.32 -10.06
C VAL A 151 9.90 -3.55 -11.54
N SER A 152 10.00 -2.50 -12.31
CA SER A 152 9.85 -2.48 -13.76
C SER A 152 10.92 -1.60 -14.43
N GLY A 153 10.88 -1.52 -15.74
CA GLY A 153 11.84 -0.74 -16.53
C GLY A 153 13.10 -1.54 -16.90
N GLN A 154 14.25 -0.88 -16.89
CA GLN A 154 15.49 -1.39 -17.48
C GLN A 154 16.31 -2.22 -16.49
N VAL A 155 15.72 -3.26 -15.89
CA VAL A 155 16.42 -4.22 -15.02
C VAL A 155 16.39 -5.61 -15.64
N MET A 156 17.34 -6.48 -15.24
CA MET A 156 17.43 -7.84 -15.77
C MET A 156 16.28 -8.72 -15.30
N LYS A 157 15.79 -8.54 -14.08
CA LYS A 157 14.72 -9.34 -13.47
C LYS A 157 13.63 -8.39 -12.92
N PRO A 158 12.73 -7.87 -13.78
CA PRO A 158 11.57 -7.15 -13.28
C PRO A 158 10.60 -8.09 -12.56
N GLY A 159 9.89 -7.59 -11.55
CA GLY A 159 8.94 -8.44 -10.80
C GLY A 159 8.48 -7.83 -9.50
N TYR A 160 7.90 -8.69 -8.66
CA TYR A 160 7.42 -8.35 -7.32
C TYR A 160 8.38 -8.95 -6.29
N TYR A 161 8.79 -8.11 -5.35
CA TYR A 161 9.75 -8.49 -4.31
C TYR A 161 9.21 -8.02 -2.97
N GLU A 162 9.19 -8.90 -1.98
CA GLU A 162 8.78 -8.57 -0.62
C GLU A 162 10.00 -8.55 0.30
N PHE A 163 10.17 -7.45 1.02
CA PHE A 163 11.26 -7.26 1.98
C PHE A 163 10.75 -6.49 3.19
N GLU A 164 11.46 -6.66 4.31
CA GLU A 164 11.27 -5.81 5.48
C GLU A 164 11.58 -4.35 5.12
N CYS A 165 10.75 -3.44 5.60
CA CYS A 165 10.93 -2.01 5.34
C CYS A 165 12.29 -1.52 5.83
N GLY A 166 13.07 -0.94 4.91
CA GLY A 166 14.41 -0.41 5.20
C GLY A 166 15.53 -1.44 5.32
N SER A 167 15.26 -2.72 5.02
CA SER A 167 16.31 -3.77 5.01
C SER A 167 17.23 -3.67 3.81
N LEU A 168 16.80 -3.03 2.73
CA LEU A 168 17.58 -2.81 1.52
C LEU A 168 17.61 -1.33 1.14
N THR A 169 18.62 -0.96 0.37
CA THR A 169 18.64 0.29 -0.38
C THR A 169 18.12 0.09 -1.81
N LEU A 170 17.85 1.20 -2.49
CA LEU A 170 17.41 1.20 -3.88
C LEU A 170 18.46 0.54 -4.80
N GLY A 171 19.75 0.81 -4.56
CA GLY A 171 20.85 0.17 -5.28
C GLY A 171 20.89 -1.33 -5.07
N GLN A 172 20.79 -1.80 -3.83
CA GLN A 172 20.76 -3.25 -3.53
C GLN A 172 19.57 -3.94 -4.21
N LEU A 173 18.39 -3.33 -4.20
CA LEU A 173 17.25 -3.88 -4.93
C LEU A 173 17.54 -3.97 -6.44
N ILE A 174 18.06 -2.91 -7.06
CA ILE A 174 18.32 -2.87 -8.50
C ILE A 174 19.42 -3.85 -8.88
N PHE A 175 20.57 -3.79 -8.21
CA PHE A 175 21.78 -4.51 -8.66
C PHE A 175 21.87 -5.93 -8.12
N ASP A 176 21.57 -6.15 -6.84
CA ASP A 176 21.74 -7.47 -6.22
C ASP A 176 20.51 -8.36 -6.44
N VAL A 177 19.30 -7.81 -6.23
CA VAL A 177 18.08 -8.59 -6.33
C VAL A 177 17.56 -8.68 -7.76
N CYS A 178 17.45 -7.54 -8.45
CA CYS A 178 16.95 -7.50 -9.84
C CYS A 178 18.02 -7.84 -10.87
N GLY A 179 19.26 -8.14 -10.44
CA GLY A 179 20.36 -8.57 -11.31
C GLY A 179 20.98 -7.44 -12.12
N GLY A 180 20.76 -6.20 -11.74
CA GLY A 180 21.31 -5.01 -12.38
C GLY A 180 20.65 -4.62 -13.69
N LEU A 181 21.33 -3.77 -14.41
CA LEU A 181 20.95 -3.29 -15.74
C LEU A 181 21.48 -4.21 -16.84
N ARG A 182 21.06 -4.01 -18.07
CA ARG A 182 21.64 -4.72 -19.22
C ARG A 182 23.14 -4.45 -19.30
N PRO A 183 23.95 -5.41 -19.77
CA PRO A 183 25.41 -5.24 -19.90
C PRO A 183 25.79 -3.97 -20.69
N GLY A 184 26.74 -3.20 -20.16
CA GLY A 184 27.21 -1.96 -20.77
C GLY A 184 26.29 -0.75 -20.63
N ARG A 185 25.25 -0.84 -19.79
CA ARG A 185 24.36 0.28 -19.50
C ARG A 185 24.64 0.88 -18.13
N SER A 186 24.31 2.16 -17.97
CA SER A 186 24.42 2.89 -16.72
C SER A 186 23.06 3.36 -16.22
N LEU A 187 22.90 3.44 -14.90
CA LEU A 187 21.69 3.95 -14.28
C LEU A 187 21.54 5.44 -14.59
N LYS A 188 20.38 5.85 -15.10
CA LYS A 188 20.08 7.23 -15.43
C LYS A 188 19.16 7.88 -14.40
N ALA A 189 18.08 7.19 -14.07
CA ALA A 189 17.08 7.71 -13.12
C ALA A 189 16.18 6.58 -12.59
N VAL A 190 15.48 6.87 -11.49
CA VAL A 190 14.47 5.99 -10.93
C VAL A 190 13.25 6.79 -10.50
N ILE A 191 12.06 6.23 -10.74
CA ILE A 191 10.82 6.65 -10.07
C ILE A 191 10.57 5.65 -8.93
N PRO A 192 10.63 6.05 -7.64
CA PRO A 192 10.64 5.09 -6.54
C PRO A 192 9.25 4.66 -6.04
N GLY A 193 8.19 5.37 -6.43
CA GLY A 193 6.86 5.20 -5.82
C GLY A 193 5.67 5.20 -6.78
N GLY A 194 5.88 4.83 -8.04
CA GLY A 194 4.86 4.89 -9.10
C GLY A 194 4.89 6.23 -9.85
N SER A 195 4.12 6.32 -10.94
CA SER A 195 4.17 7.42 -11.90
C SER A 195 3.85 8.82 -11.35
N SER A 196 3.27 8.91 -10.15
CA SER A 196 3.03 10.18 -9.46
C SER A 196 4.19 10.64 -8.57
N ALA A 197 5.21 9.79 -8.38
CA ALA A 197 6.40 10.13 -7.61
C ALA A 197 7.40 10.90 -8.48
N LYS A 198 8.13 11.84 -7.85
CA LYS A 198 9.20 12.59 -8.52
C LYS A 198 10.30 11.64 -8.99
N VAL A 199 10.77 11.84 -10.22
CA VAL A 199 11.95 11.18 -10.77
C VAL A 199 13.19 11.61 -9.99
N LEU A 200 14.02 10.66 -9.59
CA LEU A 200 15.31 10.87 -8.96
C LEU A 200 16.40 10.49 -9.95
N ARG A 201 17.38 11.37 -10.17
CA ARG A 201 18.46 11.17 -11.12
C ARG A 201 19.65 10.47 -10.46
N ALA A 202 20.37 9.67 -11.23
CA ALA A 202 21.54 8.93 -10.73
C ALA A 202 22.73 9.84 -10.36
N ASP A 203 22.82 11.04 -10.97
CA ASP A 203 23.88 12.02 -10.71
C ASP A 203 23.53 13.02 -9.61
N GLU A 204 22.34 12.92 -8.99
CA GLU A 204 21.94 13.76 -7.87
C GLU A 204 22.49 13.25 -6.53
N ARG A 205 22.75 14.19 -5.62
CA ARG A 205 23.02 13.91 -4.20
C ARG A 205 21.86 14.44 -3.37
N PHE A 206 21.48 13.66 -2.38
CA PHE A 206 20.37 13.97 -1.48
C PHE A 206 20.92 14.09 -0.07
N SER A 207 20.87 15.29 0.49
CA SER A 207 21.41 15.55 1.83
C SER A 207 20.41 16.29 2.70
N GLY A 208 20.48 16.03 4.01
CA GLY A 208 19.58 16.65 4.97
C GLY A 208 19.62 15.98 6.32
N THR A 209 18.58 16.18 7.10
CA THR A 209 18.43 15.58 8.43
C THR A 209 17.12 14.79 8.46
N LEU A 210 17.17 13.54 8.87
CA LEU A 210 16.00 12.70 9.08
C LEU A 210 15.20 13.16 10.31
N LYS A 211 13.98 12.66 10.46
CA LYS A 211 13.09 13.00 11.59
C LYS A 211 13.67 12.67 12.97
N ASP A 212 14.55 11.68 13.03
CA ASP A 212 15.26 11.26 14.25
C ASP A 212 16.52 12.07 14.54
N GLY A 213 16.85 13.08 13.72
CA GLY A 213 18.01 13.92 13.84
C GLY A 213 19.27 13.39 13.14
N THR A 214 19.21 12.24 12.48
CA THR A 214 20.35 11.68 11.74
C THR A 214 20.60 12.49 10.47
N GLU A 215 21.83 12.98 10.29
CA GLU A 215 22.26 13.59 9.05
C GLU A 215 22.52 12.52 7.97
N PHE A 216 22.20 12.84 6.74
CA PHE A 216 22.45 11.95 5.60
C PHE A 216 23.00 12.72 4.39
N ASP A 217 23.77 12.00 3.59
CA ASP A 217 24.23 12.44 2.27
C ASP A 217 24.27 11.21 1.35
N TRP A 218 23.22 11.02 0.59
CA TRP A 218 22.97 9.84 -0.24
C TRP A 218 23.16 10.12 -1.72
N GLY A 219 23.74 9.15 -2.45
CA GLY A 219 23.46 8.98 -3.87
C GLY A 219 22.11 8.28 -4.06
N LEU A 220 21.69 8.14 -5.31
CA LEU A 220 20.43 7.47 -5.63
C LEU A 220 20.38 6.02 -5.10
N GLU A 221 21.51 5.31 -5.18
CA GLU A 221 21.63 3.91 -4.77
C GLU A 221 21.60 3.70 -3.25
N ASP A 222 21.93 4.74 -2.48
CA ASP A 222 22.00 4.68 -1.02
C ASP A 222 20.62 4.90 -0.35
N ILE A 223 19.60 5.30 -1.10
CA ILE A 223 18.27 5.62 -0.57
C ILE A 223 17.64 4.37 0.03
N PRO A 224 17.30 4.36 1.35
CA PRO A 224 16.64 3.22 1.99
C PRO A 224 15.25 2.95 1.39
N LEU A 225 14.90 1.69 1.21
CA LEU A 225 13.59 1.25 0.75
C LEU A 225 12.60 1.12 1.92
N ASP A 226 12.17 2.26 2.40
CA ASP A 226 11.12 2.40 3.40
C ASP A 226 10.16 3.54 3.03
N LEU A 227 9.38 4.04 3.98
CA LEU A 227 8.47 5.16 3.73
C LEU A 227 9.18 6.52 3.77
N ASP A 228 10.22 6.65 4.60
CA ASP A 228 10.89 7.92 4.85
C ASP A 228 12.05 8.21 3.87
N GLY A 229 12.79 7.18 3.42
CA GLY A 229 13.94 7.34 2.54
C GLY A 229 13.63 8.09 1.24
N PRO A 230 12.68 7.63 0.41
CA PRO A 230 12.28 8.37 -0.78
C PRO A 230 11.71 9.77 -0.51
N ILE A 231 11.06 9.98 0.65
CA ILE A 231 10.58 11.32 1.06
C ILE A 231 11.76 12.23 1.38
N ALA A 232 12.77 11.74 2.11
CA ALA A 232 13.98 12.49 2.40
C ALA A 232 14.75 12.89 1.13
N ALA A 233 14.73 12.04 0.10
CA ALA A 233 15.26 12.33 -1.23
C ALA A 233 14.36 13.25 -2.08
N GLY A 234 13.26 13.78 -1.52
CA GLY A 234 12.34 14.71 -2.20
C GLY A 234 11.36 14.05 -3.16
N SER A 235 11.14 12.74 -3.03
CA SER A 235 10.15 11.97 -3.78
C SER A 235 9.14 11.31 -2.84
N MET A 236 8.67 10.09 -3.10
CA MET A 236 7.80 9.33 -2.20
C MET A 236 7.89 7.83 -2.50
N SER A 237 7.64 6.99 -1.48
CA SER A 237 7.49 5.54 -1.66
C SER A 237 6.20 5.15 -2.40
N GLY A 238 5.19 6.02 -2.36
CA GLY A 238 3.93 5.90 -3.10
C GLY A 238 3.32 4.49 -3.07
N SER A 239 3.09 3.92 -4.25
CA SER A 239 2.53 2.57 -4.43
C SER A 239 3.55 1.44 -4.29
N GLY A 240 4.83 1.71 -4.06
CA GLY A 240 5.91 0.72 -4.13
C GLY A 240 6.28 0.32 -5.58
N GLY A 241 5.76 1.04 -6.56
CA GLY A 241 6.09 0.84 -7.97
C GLY A 241 7.40 1.53 -8.32
N ILE A 242 8.47 0.76 -8.53
CA ILE A 242 9.79 1.26 -8.89
C ILE A 242 9.97 1.12 -10.40
N ILE A 243 10.28 2.24 -11.06
CA ILE A 243 10.56 2.26 -12.49
C ILE A 243 12.02 2.66 -12.67
N VAL A 244 12.84 1.73 -13.19
CA VAL A 244 14.27 1.93 -13.39
C VAL A 244 14.55 2.30 -14.84
N MET A 245 15.31 3.36 -15.04
CA MET A 245 15.68 3.90 -16.35
C MET A 245 17.20 3.88 -16.52
N ASP A 246 17.67 3.27 -17.59
CA ASP A 246 19.08 3.31 -18.00
C ASP A 246 19.35 4.46 -18.98
N ASP A 247 20.59 4.56 -19.45
CA ASP A 247 21.08 5.60 -20.36
C ASP A 247 20.42 5.58 -21.76
N THR A 248 19.64 4.55 -22.09
CA THR A 248 18.89 4.47 -23.36
C THR A 248 17.53 5.10 -23.33
N VAL A 249 17.00 5.36 -22.12
CA VAL A 249 15.64 5.91 -21.96
C VAL A 249 15.66 7.41 -22.21
N ASP A 250 14.83 7.88 -23.14
CA ASP A 250 14.45 9.29 -23.19
C ASP A 250 13.35 9.56 -22.16
N ILE A 251 13.57 10.49 -21.24
CA ILE A 251 12.62 10.79 -20.17
C ILE A 251 11.53 11.78 -20.64
N VAL A 252 11.75 12.42 -21.80
CA VAL A 252 10.84 13.44 -22.35
C VAL A 252 9.90 12.84 -23.39
N GLU A 253 10.30 11.79 -24.10
CA GLU A 253 9.46 11.01 -25.02
C GLU A 253 8.72 9.87 -24.28
#